data_043ecd0e1ca9172d483e552f18e47167
#
_entry.id   043ecd0e1ca9172d483e552f18e47167
#
_cell.length_a   1.000
_cell.length_b   1.000
_cell.length_c   1.000
_cell.angle_alpha   90.00
_cell.angle_beta   90.00
_cell.angle_gamma   90.00
#
_symmetry.space_group_name_H-M   'P 1'
#
loop_
_entity.id
_entity.type
_entity.pdbx_description
1 polymer ?
#
loop_
_entity_poly.entity_id
_entity_poly.type
_entity_poly.pdbx_seq_one_letter_code
_entity_poly.pdbx_strand_id
1 'polypeptide(L)'
;LINPLLKMSILPKDYPVSCTSITGYSGGGRKLIAKYQQSEASQNMGSPKPYGLKLQHKHLPEMTAVSGLNFPPVFLPVVSNYYKGMAVSIPLAADRLSRKTSVKDIQKIMSDFYADEKYVNVMPYEDDSLLEDGSYLNVEACNDTNNVDIFVFGHEEQILLVARFDNLGKGASGAAVQNMNLMLGLEESLGL
;
A
#
# COMPACT_ATOMS: atom_id res chain seq x y z
N LEU A 1 5.74 1.46 3.24
CA LEU A 1 6.30 2.38 2.24
C LEU A 1 7.27 3.41 2.82
N ILE A 2 6.90 4.17 3.85
CA ILE A 2 7.72 5.30 4.34
C ILE A 2 8.70 4.93 5.46
N ASN A 3 8.49 3.81 6.15
CA ASN A 3 9.31 3.42 7.31
C ASN A 3 10.82 3.31 7.00
N PRO A 4 11.27 2.73 5.86
CA PRO A 4 12.67 2.72 5.51
C PRO A 4 13.26 4.13 5.40
N LEU A 5 12.54 5.04 4.75
CA LEU A 5 12.99 6.43 4.54
C LEU A 5 13.06 7.22 5.86
N LEU A 6 12.11 7.00 6.77
CA LEU A 6 12.12 7.60 8.11
C LEU A 6 13.27 7.08 8.96
N LYS A 7 13.51 5.75 8.96
CA LYS A 7 14.63 5.13 9.69
C LYS A 7 15.99 5.59 9.21
N MET A 8 16.12 5.86 7.90
CA MET A 8 17.35 6.37 7.29
C MET A 8 17.44 7.90 7.28
N SER A 9 16.50 8.58 7.94
CA SER A 9 16.44 10.05 8.02
C SER A 9 16.43 10.74 6.66
N ILE A 10 15.84 10.10 5.65
CA ILE A 10 15.61 10.66 4.31
C ILE A 10 14.29 11.42 4.30
N LEU A 11 13.23 10.81 4.82
CA LEU A 11 11.95 11.46 5.02
C LEU A 11 11.92 12.11 6.41
N PRO A 12 11.71 13.43 6.54
CA PRO A 12 11.55 14.05 7.84
C PRO A 12 10.26 13.56 8.53
N LYS A 13 10.27 13.48 9.88
CA LYS A 13 9.07 13.06 10.65
C LYS A 13 7.91 14.04 10.58
N ASP A 14 8.18 15.28 10.24
CA ASP A 14 7.21 16.36 10.03
C ASP A 14 6.81 16.55 8.55
N TYR A 15 7.23 15.63 7.67
CA TYR A 15 6.81 15.64 6.27
C TYR A 15 5.28 15.49 6.19
N PRO A 16 4.56 16.35 5.44
CA PRO A 16 3.11 16.29 5.30
C PRO A 16 2.70 15.16 4.34
N VAL A 17 2.71 13.93 4.85
CA VAL A 17 2.41 12.73 4.06
C VAL A 17 0.97 12.76 3.58
N SER A 18 0.77 12.59 2.27
CA SER A 18 -0.50 12.25 1.66
C SER A 18 -0.50 10.79 1.26
N CYS A 19 -1.60 10.08 1.53
CA CYS A 19 -1.73 8.66 1.25
C CYS A 19 -3.08 8.38 0.61
N THR A 20 -3.09 7.77 -0.57
CA THR A 20 -4.31 7.31 -1.23
C THR A 20 -4.29 5.79 -1.29
N SER A 21 -5.40 5.15 -0.94
CA SER A 21 -5.57 3.71 -1.16
C SER A 21 -6.76 3.43 -2.07
N ILE A 22 -6.57 2.56 -3.07
CA ILE A 22 -7.65 2.03 -3.90
C ILE A 22 -7.82 0.57 -3.51
N THR A 23 -9.04 0.17 -3.10
CA THR A 23 -9.30 -1.18 -2.60
C THR A 23 -10.56 -1.78 -3.18
N GLY A 24 -10.59 -3.10 -3.28
CA GLY A 24 -11.80 -3.86 -3.58
C GLY A 24 -12.85 -3.72 -2.49
N TYR A 25 -14.11 -3.95 -2.86
CA TYR A 25 -15.26 -3.75 -1.96
C TYR A 25 -15.35 -4.76 -0.80
N SER A 26 -14.59 -5.86 -0.85
CA SER A 26 -14.56 -6.85 0.23
C SER A 26 -14.13 -6.28 1.59
N GLY A 27 -13.27 -5.25 1.59
CA GLY A 27 -12.82 -4.56 2.81
C GLY A 27 -13.93 -3.85 3.59
N GLY A 28 -15.08 -3.58 2.96
CA GLY A 28 -16.25 -2.97 3.61
C GLY A 28 -17.17 -3.97 4.36
N GLY A 29 -16.80 -5.25 4.39
CA GLY A 29 -17.52 -6.31 5.08
C GLY A 29 -18.85 -6.69 4.43
N ARG A 30 -19.60 -7.60 5.06
CA ARG A 30 -20.80 -8.24 4.49
C ARG A 30 -21.83 -7.28 3.89
N LYS A 31 -22.07 -6.15 4.55
CA LYS A 31 -23.09 -5.18 4.07
C LYS A 31 -22.68 -4.52 2.77
N LEU A 32 -21.39 -4.19 2.60
CA LEU A 32 -20.90 -3.58 1.38
C LEU A 32 -20.79 -4.63 0.26
N ILE A 33 -20.30 -5.83 0.57
CA ILE A 33 -20.25 -6.95 -0.38
C ILE A 33 -21.65 -7.21 -0.95
N ALA A 34 -22.67 -7.35 -0.10
CA ALA A 34 -24.04 -7.58 -0.54
C ALA A 34 -24.55 -6.46 -1.48
N LYS A 35 -24.18 -5.19 -1.24
CA LYS A 35 -24.56 -4.08 -2.12
C LYS A 35 -23.92 -4.19 -3.50
N TYR A 36 -22.65 -4.60 -3.59
CA TYR A 36 -21.97 -4.75 -4.88
C TYR A 36 -22.41 -6.00 -5.66
N GLN A 37 -22.89 -7.04 -4.97
CA GLN A 37 -23.30 -8.30 -5.58
C GLN A 37 -24.80 -8.37 -5.94
N GLN A 38 -25.62 -7.39 -5.55
CA GLN A 38 -27.01 -7.32 -5.97
C GLN A 38 -27.10 -6.99 -7.47
N SER A 39 -27.89 -7.79 -8.22
CA SER A 39 -28.07 -7.63 -9.68
C SER A 39 -28.68 -6.29 -10.08
N GLU A 40 -29.40 -5.64 -9.18
CA GLU A 40 -29.97 -4.30 -9.32
C GLU A 40 -29.08 -3.21 -8.70
N ALA A 41 -27.91 -3.55 -8.18
CA ALA A 41 -26.94 -2.59 -7.65
C ALA A 41 -26.35 -1.77 -8.79
N SER A 42 -27.27 -1.20 -9.43
CA SER A 42 -27.37 -0.11 -10.37
C SER A 42 -26.06 0.54 -10.77
N GLN A 43 -26.09 1.18 -11.88
CA GLN A 43 -25.18 2.15 -12.49
C GLN A 43 -24.31 2.99 -11.53
N ASN A 44 -24.72 3.15 -10.25
CA ASN A 44 -24.01 3.92 -9.24
C ASN A 44 -22.91 3.14 -8.49
N MET A 45 -22.82 1.82 -8.62
CA MET A 45 -21.78 1.01 -7.94
C MET A 45 -20.56 0.74 -8.85
N GLY A 46 -20.63 1.08 -10.13
CA GLY A 46 -19.54 0.87 -11.09
C GLY A 46 -18.35 1.81 -10.89
N SER A 47 -18.57 3.03 -10.40
CA SER A 47 -17.50 4.02 -10.23
C SER A 47 -16.78 3.89 -8.88
N PRO A 48 -15.48 4.23 -8.81
CA PRO A 48 -14.73 4.35 -7.56
C PRO A 48 -15.39 5.36 -6.61
N LYS A 49 -15.37 5.06 -5.31
CA LYS A 49 -15.99 5.89 -4.27
C LYS A 49 -14.99 6.27 -3.19
N PRO A 50 -14.47 7.51 -3.21
CA PRO A 50 -13.74 8.04 -2.06
C PRO A 50 -14.62 8.06 -0.81
N TYR A 51 -14.08 7.68 0.33
CA TYR A 51 -14.80 7.70 1.61
C TYR A 51 -13.90 8.22 2.73
N GLY A 52 -14.40 8.29 3.96
CA GLY A 52 -13.61 8.85 5.07
C GLY A 52 -13.30 10.34 4.90
N LEU A 53 -14.13 11.09 4.17
CA LEU A 53 -13.89 12.47 3.73
C LEU A 53 -13.80 13.50 4.88
N LYS A 54 -14.12 13.09 6.12
CA LYS A 54 -13.87 13.90 7.32
C LYS A 54 -12.42 13.81 7.82
N LEU A 55 -11.56 13.03 7.12
CA LEU A 55 -10.16 12.77 7.49
C LEU A 55 -10.00 12.24 8.93
N GLN A 56 -10.95 11.43 9.38
CA GLN A 56 -10.97 10.78 10.70
C GLN A 56 -11.07 9.26 10.56
N HIS A 57 -10.25 8.69 9.67
CA HIS A 57 -10.24 7.26 9.46
C HIS A 57 -9.66 6.52 10.67
N LYS A 58 -10.24 5.37 11.03
CA LYS A 58 -9.84 4.57 12.20
C LYS A 58 -8.37 4.11 12.19
N HIS A 59 -7.73 4.03 11.02
CA HIS A 59 -6.32 3.62 10.88
C HIS A 59 -5.32 4.78 11.09
N LEU A 60 -5.75 6.03 11.14
CA LEU A 60 -4.82 7.16 11.29
C LEU A 60 -3.95 7.09 12.56
N PRO A 61 -4.48 6.72 13.74
CA PRO A 61 -3.66 6.56 14.93
C PRO A 61 -2.57 5.49 14.75
N GLU A 62 -2.91 4.36 14.16
CA GLU A 62 -1.97 3.28 13.87
C GLU A 62 -0.92 3.71 12.82
N MET A 63 -1.35 4.32 11.72
CA MET A 63 -0.44 4.85 10.70
C MET A 63 0.57 5.82 11.29
N THR A 64 0.15 6.70 12.19
CA THR A 64 1.04 7.66 12.87
C THR A 64 1.99 6.97 13.83
N ALA A 65 1.47 6.09 14.69
CA ALA A 65 2.28 5.43 15.72
C ALA A 65 3.33 4.50 15.11
N VAL A 66 2.95 3.67 14.13
CA VAL A 66 3.85 2.69 13.50
C VAL A 66 4.90 3.37 12.61
N SER A 67 4.53 4.43 11.90
CA SER A 67 5.48 5.16 11.06
C SER A 67 6.42 6.06 11.87
N GLY A 68 5.98 6.55 13.03
CA GLY A 68 6.71 7.53 13.82
C GLY A 68 6.66 8.95 13.26
N LEU A 69 5.66 9.25 12.41
CA LEU A 69 5.37 10.61 11.96
C LEU A 69 4.91 11.49 13.15
N ASN A 70 5.24 12.78 13.09
CA ASN A 70 4.77 13.75 14.09
C ASN A 70 3.28 14.08 13.95
N PHE A 71 2.71 13.89 12.75
CA PHE A 71 1.32 14.21 12.41
C PHE A 71 0.67 13.06 11.66
N PRO A 72 -0.66 12.86 11.80
CA PRO A 72 -1.39 11.91 10.98
C PRO A 72 -1.27 12.27 9.50
N PRO A 73 -1.07 11.28 8.61
CA PRO A 73 -1.10 11.52 7.17
C PRO A 73 -2.51 11.95 6.70
N VAL A 74 -2.57 12.72 5.62
CA VAL A 74 -3.83 12.94 4.90
C VAL A 74 -4.15 11.65 4.16
N PHE A 75 -5.16 10.91 4.63
CA PHE A 75 -5.51 9.60 4.08
C PHE A 75 -6.82 9.65 3.32
N LEU A 76 -6.76 9.30 2.03
CA LEU A 76 -7.91 9.22 1.13
C LEU A 76 -8.14 7.77 0.69
N PRO A 77 -8.99 6.99 1.37
CA PRO A 77 -9.37 5.68 0.91
C PRO A 77 -10.43 5.74 -0.18
N VAL A 78 -10.31 4.86 -1.18
CA VAL A 78 -11.22 4.73 -2.32
C VAL A 78 -11.63 3.27 -2.45
N VAL A 79 -12.92 2.97 -2.39
CA VAL A 79 -13.43 1.64 -2.72
C VAL A 79 -13.84 1.59 -4.19
N SER A 80 -13.48 0.51 -4.87
CA SER A 80 -13.73 0.32 -6.30
C SER A 80 -14.49 -0.97 -6.57
N ASN A 81 -15.03 -1.11 -7.80
CA ASN A 81 -15.90 -2.23 -8.19
C ASN A 81 -15.08 -3.45 -8.64
N TYR A 82 -14.25 -3.96 -7.76
CA TYR A 82 -13.65 -5.30 -7.84
C TYR A 82 -13.65 -5.91 -6.42
N TYR A 83 -13.57 -7.23 -6.33
CA TYR A 83 -13.81 -7.91 -5.05
C TYR A 83 -12.70 -7.67 -4.04
N LYS A 84 -11.44 -7.97 -4.37
CA LYS A 84 -10.27 -7.84 -3.51
C LYS A 84 -9.05 -7.37 -4.28
N GLY A 85 -8.05 -6.94 -3.56
CA GLY A 85 -6.85 -6.27 -4.04
C GLY A 85 -6.78 -4.84 -3.51
N MET A 86 -5.59 -4.34 -3.30
CA MET A 86 -5.35 -2.99 -2.79
C MET A 86 -4.05 -2.43 -3.36
N ALA A 87 -4.09 -1.17 -3.75
CA ALA A 87 -2.89 -0.37 -3.98
C ALA A 87 -2.90 0.85 -3.06
N VAL A 88 -1.78 1.08 -2.39
CA VAL A 88 -1.54 2.25 -1.53
C VAL A 88 -0.47 3.11 -2.15
N SER A 89 -0.77 4.37 -2.39
CA SER A 89 0.13 5.31 -3.07
C SER A 89 0.49 6.49 -2.16
N ILE A 90 1.77 6.84 -2.11
CA ILE A 90 2.30 7.97 -1.36
C ILE A 90 3.19 8.81 -2.28
N PRO A 91 2.71 9.97 -2.74
CA PRO A 91 3.54 10.92 -3.48
C PRO A 91 4.47 11.69 -2.53
N LEU A 92 5.70 11.91 -2.97
CA LEU A 92 6.70 12.69 -2.25
C LEU A 92 7.29 13.76 -3.18
N ALA A 93 7.47 14.96 -2.65
CA ALA A 93 8.24 16.02 -3.29
C ALA A 93 9.72 15.87 -2.92
N ALA A 94 10.59 15.72 -3.91
CA ALA A 94 12.00 15.39 -3.68
C ALA A 94 12.77 16.53 -2.97
N ASP A 95 12.36 17.77 -3.20
CA ASP A 95 12.94 18.96 -2.58
C ASP A 95 12.65 19.09 -1.08
N ARG A 96 11.66 18.30 -0.58
CA ARG A 96 11.27 18.26 0.85
C ARG A 96 11.88 17.08 1.60
N LEU A 97 12.69 16.29 0.95
CA LEU A 97 13.48 15.24 1.62
C LEU A 97 14.64 15.88 2.39
N SER A 98 15.09 15.25 3.46
CA SER A 98 16.20 15.73 4.29
C SER A 98 17.52 15.85 3.56
N ARG A 99 17.66 15.13 2.46
CA ARG A 99 18.82 15.18 1.54
C ARG A 99 18.41 14.84 0.12
N LYS A 100 19.15 15.35 -0.86
CA LYS A 100 18.94 14.99 -2.26
C LYS A 100 19.09 13.47 -2.43
N THR A 101 18.04 12.82 -2.90
CA THR A 101 17.98 11.36 -3.09
C THR A 101 17.24 11.09 -4.39
N SER A 102 17.84 10.37 -5.31
CA SER A 102 17.20 10.04 -6.58
C SER A 102 16.14 8.95 -6.41
N VAL A 103 15.22 8.81 -7.37
CA VAL A 103 14.21 7.75 -7.40
C VAL A 103 14.89 6.37 -7.35
N LYS A 104 15.97 6.19 -8.11
CA LYS A 104 16.75 4.95 -8.14
C LYS A 104 17.39 4.64 -6.77
N ASP A 105 17.92 5.66 -6.07
CA ASP A 105 18.47 5.47 -4.73
C ASP A 105 17.38 5.06 -3.73
N ILE A 106 16.18 5.65 -3.83
CA ILE A 106 15.05 5.26 -2.98
C ILE A 106 14.63 3.82 -3.26
N GLN A 107 14.54 3.41 -4.52
CA GLN A 107 14.24 2.02 -4.87
C GLN A 107 15.30 1.07 -4.28
N LYS A 108 16.58 1.40 -4.43
CA LYS A 108 17.67 0.61 -3.84
C LYS A 108 17.58 0.53 -2.33
N ILE A 109 17.30 1.63 -1.65
CA ILE A 109 17.13 1.68 -0.19
C ILE A 109 15.96 0.77 0.25
N MET A 110 14.84 0.82 -0.48
CA MET A 110 13.71 -0.08 -0.21
C MET A 110 14.10 -1.54 -0.41
N SER A 111 14.79 -1.85 -1.51
CA SER A 111 15.26 -3.19 -1.83
C SER A 111 16.22 -3.73 -0.75
N ASP A 112 17.20 -2.94 -0.35
CA ASP A 112 18.16 -3.33 0.69
C ASP A 112 17.47 -3.50 2.05
N PHE A 113 16.50 -2.64 2.38
CA PHE A 113 15.79 -2.69 3.65
C PHE A 113 14.89 -3.93 3.80
N TYR A 114 14.29 -4.39 2.71
CA TYR A 114 13.37 -5.52 2.70
C TYR A 114 13.99 -6.79 2.11
N ALA A 115 15.33 -6.84 1.92
CA ALA A 115 16.01 -7.95 1.27
C ALA A 115 15.78 -9.32 1.94
N ASP A 116 15.64 -9.34 3.27
CA ASP A 116 15.44 -10.54 4.07
C ASP A 116 13.95 -10.84 4.37
N GLU A 117 13.03 -10.01 3.85
CA GLU A 117 11.60 -10.13 4.13
C GLU A 117 10.90 -11.03 3.10
N LYS A 118 10.49 -12.23 3.51
CA LYS A 118 9.95 -13.28 2.64
C LYS A 118 8.77 -12.85 1.76
N TYR A 119 7.92 -11.96 2.26
CA TYR A 119 6.66 -11.55 1.62
C TYR A 119 6.66 -10.10 1.15
N VAL A 120 7.81 -9.46 1.04
CA VAL A 120 7.93 -8.09 0.53
C VAL A 120 8.85 -8.09 -0.69
N ASN A 121 8.28 -7.79 -1.84
CA ASN A 121 9.01 -7.72 -3.10
C ASN A 121 9.18 -6.24 -3.48
N VAL A 122 10.41 -5.77 -3.55
CA VAL A 122 10.67 -4.44 -4.11
C VAL A 122 10.98 -4.58 -5.59
N MET A 123 10.09 -4.04 -6.43
CA MET A 123 10.15 -4.19 -7.87
C MET A 123 11.34 -3.44 -8.47
N PRO A 124 11.92 -3.93 -9.58
CA PRO A 124 12.97 -3.24 -10.29
C PRO A 124 12.55 -1.81 -10.69
N TYR A 125 13.53 -0.91 -10.72
CA TYR A 125 13.33 0.46 -11.19
C TYR A 125 13.21 0.49 -12.72
N GLU A 126 12.24 1.26 -13.24
CA GLU A 126 12.00 1.43 -14.70
C GLU A 126 11.76 0.12 -15.47
N ASP A 127 11.03 -0.82 -14.88
CA ASP A 127 10.64 -2.05 -15.56
C ASP A 127 9.16 -1.97 -15.98
N ASP A 128 8.92 -1.49 -17.20
CA ASP A 128 7.58 -1.34 -17.78
C ASP A 128 6.88 -2.69 -18.03
N SER A 129 7.63 -3.81 -18.03
CA SER A 129 7.04 -5.15 -18.18
C SER A 129 6.15 -5.56 -16.98
N LEU A 130 6.28 -4.84 -15.87
CA LEU A 130 5.47 -5.03 -14.66
C LEU A 130 4.12 -4.30 -14.71
N LEU A 131 3.91 -3.50 -15.77
CA LEU A 131 2.70 -2.72 -15.99
C LEU A 131 1.91 -3.28 -17.17
N GLU A 132 0.58 -3.28 -17.06
CA GLU A 132 -0.30 -3.60 -18.18
C GLU A 132 -0.19 -2.49 -19.24
N ASP A 133 0.02 -2.88 -20.50
CA ASP A 133 0.26 -1.96 -21.62
C ASP A 133 1.39 -0.92 -21.34
N GLY A 134 2.36 -1.29 -20.48
CA GLY A 134 3.46 -0.43 -20.10
C GLY A 134 3.07 0.82 -19.30
N SER A 135 1.83 0.90 -18.80
CA SER A 135 1.30 2.13 -18.17
C SER A 135 0.39 1.89 -16.96
N TYR A 136 -0.29 0.75 -16.88
CA TYR A 136 -1.31 0.52 -15.86
C TYR A 136 -0.85 -0.48 -14.81
N LEU A 137 -0.94 -0.09 -13.54
CA LEU A 137 -0.67 -1.00 -12.44
C LEU A 137 -1.90 -1.87 -12.17
N ASN A 138 -1.80 -3.17 -12.39
CA ASN A 138 -2.84 -4.12 -12.00
C ASN A 138 -2.90 -4.24 -10.48
N VAL A 139 -3.96 -3.74 -9.88
CA VAL A 139 -4.15 -3.71 -8.42
C VAL A 139 -4.43 -5.11 -7.85
N GLU A 140 -4.92 -6.03 -8.67
CA GLU A 140 -5.33 -7.37 -8.28
C GLU A 140 -4.22 -8.44 -8.40
N ALA A 141 -3.04 -8.10 -8.92
CA ALA A 141 -2.00 -9.08 -9.25
C ALA A 141 -1.38 -9.79 -8.03
N CYS A 142 -1.57 -9.28 -6.80
CA CYS A 142 -1.18 -9.97 -5.56
C CYS A 142 -2.31 -10.75 -4.90
N ASN A 143 -3.50 -10.83 -5.52
CA ASN A 143 -4.63 -11.55 -4.95
C ASN A 143 -4.31 -13.03 -4.72
N ASP A 144 -4.84 -13.59 -3.62
CA ASP A 144 -4.62 -14.97 -3.18
C ASP A 144 -3.16 -15.27 -2.81
N THR A 145 -2.37 -14.24 -2.51
CA THR A 145 -1.00 -14.39 -1.99
C THR A 145 -0.83 -13.60 -0.69
N ASN A 146 0.24 -13.89 0.05
CA ASN A 146 0.65 -13.08 1.20
C ASN A 146 1.73 -12.05 0.83
N ASN A 147 1.91 -11.73 -0.44
CA ASN A 147 2.92 -10.82 -0.92
C ASN A 147 2.49 -9.35 -0.84
N VAL A 148 3.48 -8.49 -0.66
CA VAL A 148 3.42 -7.05 -0.92
C VAL A 148 4.44 -6.73 -1.98
N ASP A 149 4.00 -6.18 -3.10
CA ASP A 149 4.87 -5.64 -4.12
C ASP A 149 5.02 -4.14 -3.92
N ILE A 150 6.25 -3.65 -3.83
CA ILE A 150 6.59 -2.23 -3.65
C ILE A 150 7.20 -1.70 -4.95
N PHE A 151 6.64 -0.63 -5.45
CA PHE A 151 7.10 0.09 -6.64
C PHE A 151 7.58 1.48 -6.24
N VAL A 152 8.61 1.97 -6.92
CA VAL A 152 9.11 3.34 -6.80
C VAL A 152 9.14 3.94 -8.19
N PHE A 153 8.25 4.89 -8.43
CA PHE A 153 8.13 5.62 -9.69
C PHE A 153 8.54 7.09 -9.51
N GLY A 154 8.71 7.79 -10.61
CA GLY A 154 8.88 9.24 -10.58
C GLY A 154 10.09 9.74 -11.36
N HIS A 155 10.50 10.94 -11.03
CA HIS A 155 11.61 11.67 -11.64
C HIS A 155 12.32 12.54 -10.59
N GLU A 156 13.27 13.39 -11.00
CA GLU A 156 14.13 14.13 -10.06
C GLU A 156 13.38 15.01 -9.04
N GLU A 157 12.16 15.47 -9.37
CA GLU A 157 11.40 16.40 -8.52
C GLU A 157 10.28 15.71 -7.74
N GLN A 158 9.75 14.59 -8.26
CA GLN A 158 8.59 13.91 -7.71
C GLN A 158 8.78 12.39 -7.67
N ILE A 159 8.43 11.80 -6.55
CA ILE A 159 8.58 10.37 -6.27
C ILE A 159 7.21 9.83 -5.92
N LEU A 160 6.87 8.68 -6.45
CA LEU A 160 5.64 7.98 -6.11
C LEU A 160 6.00 6.59 -5.56
N LEU A 161 5.70 6.36 -4.29
CA LEU A 161 5.79 5.04 -3.68
C LEU A 161 4.44 4.35 -3.79
N VAL A 162 4.42 3.12 -4.29
CA VAL A 162 3.20 2.32 -4.38
C VAL A 162 3.43 0.96 -3.74
N ALA A 163 2.49 0.51 -2.90
CA ALA A 163 2.42 -0.88 -2.41
C ALA A 163 1.15 -1.53 -2.93
N ARG A 164 1.28 -2.74 -3.48
CA ARG A 164 0.20 -3.57 -3.98
C ARG A 164 0.12 -4.87 -3.17
N PHE A 165 -1.08 -5.25 -2.73
CA PHE A 165 -1.29 -6.49 -1.96
C PHE A 165 -2.76 -6.90 -1.94
N ASP A 166 -3.04 -8.15 -1.55
CA ASP A 166 -4.41 -8.61 -1.28
C ASP A 166 -4.91 -8.04 0.06
N ASN A 167 -5.97 -7.24 0.03
CA ASN A 167 -6.55 -6.64 1.23
C ASN A 167 -7.21 -7.64 2.19
N LEU A 168 -7.55 -8.84 1.74
CA LEU A 168 -8.06 -9.95 2.57
C LEU A 168 -6.95 -10.91 3.01
N GLY A 169 -5.95 -11.15 2.15
CA GLY A 169 -4.77 -11.95 2.43
C GLY A 169 -3.77 -11.19 3.31
N LYS A 170 -2.75 -10.60 2.70
CA LYS A 170 -1.70 -9.82 3.40
C LYS A 170 -2.26 -8.66 4.21
N GLY A 171 -3.35 -8.05 3.75
CA GLY A 171 -4.00 -6.94 4.45
C GLY A 171 -4.83 -7.36 5.68
N ALA A 172 -5.08 -8.65 5.90
CA ALA A 172 -5.90 -9.14 7.01
C ALA A 172 -5.48 -10.54 7.49
N SER A 173 -6.10 -11.61 6.96
CA SER A 173 -5.91 -12.97 7.48
C SER A 173 -4.49 -13.51 7.28
N GLY A 174 -3.87 -13.22 6.14
CA GLY A 174 -2.51 -13.67 5.85
C GLY A 174 -1.48 -13.05 6.80
N ALA A 175 -1.58 -11.75 7.08
CA ALA A 175 -0.71 -11.13 8.09
C ALA A 175 -0.96 -11.68 9.50
N ALA A 176 -2.21 -12.01 9.84
CA ALA A 176 -2.53 -12.61 11.13
C ALA A 176 -1.89 -14.00 11.28
N VAL A 177 -1.98 -14.86 10.26
CA VAL A 177 -1.33 -16.19 10.24
C VAL A 177 0.19 -16.03 10.29
N GLN A 178 0.77 -15.16 9.46
CA GLN A 178 2.20 -14.87 9.47
C GLN A 178 2.71 -14.47 10.85
N ASN A 179 2.05 -13.51 11.50
CA ASN A 179 2.42 -13.06 12.85
C ASN A 179 2.26 -14.19 13.88
N MET A 180 1.20 -14.98 13.81
CA MET A 180 1.02 -16.13 14.68
C MET A 180 2.16 -17.15 14.53
N ASN A 181 2.56 -17.45 13.30
CA ASN A 181 3.66 -18.37 13.03
C ASN A 181 4.97 -17.87 13.68
N LEU A 182 5.31 -16.60 13.47
CA LEU A 182 6.48 -15.97 14.08
C LEU A 182 6.45 -16.00 15.60
N MET A 183 5.29 -15.66 16.20
CA MET A 183 5.12 -15.67 17.67
C MET A 183 5.25 -17.06 18.28
N LEU A 184 4.87 -18.11 17.55
CA LEU A 184 4.95 -19.50 17.98
C LEU A 184 6.30 -20.17 17.61
N GLY A 185 7.20 -19.47 16.93
CA GLY A 185 8.48 -20.03 16.45
C GLY A 185 8.30 -21.08 15.36
N LEU A 186 7.19 -21.03 14.61
CA LEU A 186 6.90 -21.88 13.47
C LEU A 186 7.51 -21.29 12.19
N GLU A 187 7.53 -22.11 11.13
CA GLU A 187 7.88 -21.57 9.81
C GLU A 187 6.90 -20.46 9.43
N GLU A 188 7.44 -19.31 9.03
CA GLU A 188 6.67 -18.09 8.74
C GLU A 188 5.56 -18.32 7.70
N SER A 189 5.79 -19.19 6.73
CA SER A 189 4.88 -19.50 5.62
C SER A 189 3.88 -20.61 5.90
N LEU A 190 3.84 -21.16 7.09
CA LEU A 190 2.94 -22.28 7.40
C LEU A 190 1.47 -21.87 7.25
N GLY A 191 0.77 -22.44 6.26
CA GLY A 191 -0.64 -22.16 5.99
C GLY A 191 -0.91 -20.84 5.22
N LEU A 192 0.12 -20.26 4.58
CA LEU A 192 0.03 -19.07 3.73
C LEU A 192 0.21 -19.41 2.26
#